data_60786da6dba8040a6caa44505cd6ce2d
#
_entry.id   60786da6dba8040a6caa44505cd6ce2d
#
_cell.length_a   1.000
_cell.length_b   1.000
_cell.length_c   1.000
_cell.angle_alpha   90.00
_cell.angle_beta   90.00
_cell.angle_gamma   90.00
#
_symmetry.space_group_name_H-M   'P 1'
#
loop_
_entity.id
_entity.type
_entity.pdbx_description
1 polymer ?
#
loop_
_entity_poly.entity_id
_entity_poly.type
_entity_poly.pdbx_seq_one_letter_code
_entity_poly.pdbx_strand_id
1 'polypeptide(L)'
;MSFLNSILNNSKKFDNPFEHWELNKPLTDDQVNEIIKADISDPAKHNLNYDGTRAIDGGEGKFREGISNGGKALKFRCFITHENTKEFPGLTGLIKELQSKETHHKISKLINKDLSNSFVRVEVICDREGFWLKPHCDIKEKLMSCLLFVNKHDESEELGTDFYDSDLKLIKTLPYKDNYGYFFSSGPNTCLLYTSPSPRDRLLSRMPSSA
;
A
#
# COMPACT_ATOMS: atom_id res chain seq x y z
N MET A 1 12.36 -17.38 -1.81
CA MET A 1 12.66 -16.80 -0.46
C MET A 1 11.32 -16.51 0.18
N SER A 2 11.11 -16.77 1.50
CA SER A 2 9.84 -16.43 2.13
C SER A 2 9.74 -14.93 2.39
N PHE A 3 8.51 -14.42 2.43
CA PHE A 3 8.25 -13.01 2.70
C PHE A 3 8.72 -12.61 4.11
N LEU A 4 8.51 -13.49 5.08
CA LEU A 4 9.01 -13.29 6.45
C LEU A 4 10.54 -13.12 6.47
N ASN A 5 11.27 -13.92 5.69
CA ASN A 5 12.71 -13.76 5.59
C ASN A 5 13.12 -12.41 4.97
N SER A 6 12.34 -11.91 4.00
CA SER A 6 12.57 -10.58 3.43
C SER A 6 12.37 -9.49 4.49
N ILE A 7 11.35 -9.60 5.34
CA ILE A 7 11.12 -8.66 6.45
C ILE A 7 12.27 -8.71 7.47
N LEU A 8 12.66 -9.91 7.93
CA LEU A 8 13.56 -10.05 9.07
C LEU A 8 15.04 -9.85 8.72
N ASN A 9 15.46 -10.30 7.54
CA ASN A 9 16.88 -10.44 7.21
C ASN A 9 17.33 -9.58 6.03
N ASN A 10 16.39 -9.14 5.15
CA ASN A 10 16.72 -8.43 3.92
C ASN A 10 16.08 -7.03 3.85
N SER A 11 15.37 -6.61 4.90
CA SER A 11 14.85 -5.25 4.96
C SER A 11 15.95 -4.28 5.44
N LYS A 12 15.87 -3.04 4.98
CA LYS A 12 16.76 -1.97 5.40
C LYS A 12 16.00 -0.97 6.26
N LYS A 13 16.41 -0.85 7.52
CA LYS A 13 15.78 0.07 8.49
C LYS A 13 16.22 1.50 8.27
N PHE A 14 15.28 2.42 8.47
CA PHE A 14 15.46 3.87 8.50
C PHE A 14 14.64 4.46 9.65
N ASP A 15 15.12 5.55 10.23
CA ASP A 15 14.47 6.22 11.36
C ASP A 15 13.87 7.59 10.99
N ASN A 16 14.13 8.09 9.78
CA ASN A 16 13.67 9.41 9.34
C ASN A 16 12.77 9.29 8.09
N PRO A 17 11.60 9.97 8.04
CA PRO A 17 10.99 10.85 9.06
C PRO A 17 10.36 10.09 10.22
N PHE A 18 10.16 8.79 10.10
CA PHE A 18 9.71 7.86 11.13
C PHE A 18 10.32 6.48 10.87
N GLU A 19 10.26 5.61 11.86
CA GLU A 19 10.79 4.25 11.75
C GLU A 19 10.07 3.47 10.66
N HIS A 20 10.81 3.03 9.64
CA HIS A 20 10.31 2.21 8.54
C HIS A 20 11.41 1.30 7.99
N TRP A 21 10.99 0.28 7.27
CA TRP A 21 11.89 -0.68 6.61
C TRP A 21 11.55 -0.75 5.13
N GLU A 22 12.56 -0.67 4.29
CA GLU A 22 12.45 -0.87 2.86
C GLU A 22 12.74 -2.32 2.49
N LEU A 23 11.97 -2.82 1.54
CA LEU A 23 12.03 -4.18 1.02
C LEU A 23 12.42 -4.17 -0.45
N ASN A 24 13.37 -5.02 -0.81
CA ASN A 24 13.78 -5.22 -2.20
C ASN A 24 13.49 -6.66 -2.61
N LYS A 25 12.65 -6.83 -3.64
CA LYS A 25 12.20 -8.13 -4.16
C LYS A 25 11.62 -9.06 -3.08
N PRO A 26 10.66 -8.60 -2.27
CA PRO A 26 10.09 -9.41 -1.20
C PRO A 26 9.12 -10.50 -1.69
N LEU A 27 8.50 -10.31 -2.87
CA LEU A 27 7.56 -11.26 -3.45
C LEU A 27 8.29 -12.24 -4.38
N THR A 28 7.73 -13.44 -4.52
CA THR A 28 8.14 -14.37 -5.57
C THR A 28 7.63 -13.92 -6.94
N ASP A 29 8.25 -14.41 -8.02
CA ASP A 29 7.79 -14.10 -9.38
C ASP A 29 6.35 -14.56 -9.62
N ASP A 30 5.93 -15.68 -9.03
CA ASP A 30 4.55 -16.14 -9.12
C ASP A 30 3.58 -15.17 -8.45
N GLN A 31 3.91 -14.65 -7.26
CA GLN A 31 3.08 -13.65 -6.57
C GLN A 31 2.99 -12.34 -7.35
N VAL A 32 4.09 -11.89 -7.92
CA VAL A 32 4.11 -10.71 -8.81
C VAL A 32 3.24 -10.95 -10.03
N ASN A 33 3.35 -12.12 -10.67
CA ASN A 33 2.54 -12.48 -11.83
C ASN A 33 1.04 -12.59 -11.49
N GLU A 34 0.67 -13.07 -10.32
CA GLU A 34 -0.72 -13.06 -9.85
C GLU A 34 -1.27 -11.64 -9.79
N ILE A 35 -0.51 -10.70 -9.22
CA ILE A 35 -0.90 -9.29 -9.11
C ILE A 35 -1.10 -8.67 -10.49
N ILE A 36 -0.17 -8.90 -11.43
CA ILE A 36 -0.24 -8.35 -12.79
C ILE A 36 -1.44 -8.90 -13.55
N LYS A 37 -1.72 -10.20 -13.43
CA LYS A 37 -2.82 -10.87 -14.13
C LYS A 37 -4.19 -10.54 -13.55
N ALA A 38 -4.25 -10.00 -12.36
CA ALA A 38 -5.49 -9.80 -11.62
C ALA A 38 -6.47 -8.83 -12.30
N ASP A 39 -6.02 -7.96 -13.22
CA ASP A 39 -6.87 -6.98 -13.94
C ASP A 39 -8.04 -6.46 -13.09
N ILE A 40 -7.74 -5.92 -11.91
CA ILE A 40 -8.73 -5.40 -10.97
C ILE A 40 -9.32 -4.05 -11.41
N SER A 41 -8.94 -3.59 -12.60
CA SER A 41 -9.47 -2.35 -13.20
C SER A 41 -10.95 -2.44 -13.60
N ASP A 42 -11.49 -3.68 -13.72
CA ASP A 42 -12.89 -3.93 -14.00
C ASP A 42 -13.48 -4.93 -12.96
N PRO A 43 -14.08 -4.41 -11.88
CA PRO A 43 -14.63 -5.23 -10.80
C PRO A 43 -15.70 -6.21 -11.26
N ALA A 44 -16.45 -5.88 -12.33
CA ALA A 44 -17.52 -6.73 -12.84
C ALA A 44 -17.00 -8.03 -13.46
N LYS A 45 -15.75 -8.06 -13.94
CA LYS A 45 -15.14 -9.26 -14.52
C LYS A 45 -14.71 -10.29 -13.48
N HIS A 46 -14.47 -9.87 -12.25
CA HIS A 46 -13.74 -10.68 -11.28
C HIS A 46 -14.58 -11.23 -10.15
N ASN A 47 -15.85 -10.83 -10.06
CA ASN A 47 -16.74 -11.25 -8.96
C ASN A 47 -16.05 -11.13 -7.57
N LEU A 48 -15.17 -10.13 -7.44
CA LEU A 48 -14.32 -9.91 -6.27
C LEU A 48 -15.01 -8.97 -5.31
N ASN A 49 -14.77 -9.15 -4.02
CA ASN A 49 -15.16 -8.18 -2.99
C ASN A 49 -14.41 -6.87 -3.22
N TYR A 50 -15.01 -6.04 -4.05
CA TYR A 50 -14.46 -4.81 -4.52
C TYR A 50 -14.98 -3.64 -3.69
N ASP A 51 -14.07 -2.91 -3.09
CA ASP A 51 -14.38 -1.66 -2.39
C ASP A 51 -13.80 -0.46 -3.14
N GLY A 52 -14.54 0.01 -4.15
CA GLY A 52 -14.24 1.28 -4.84
C GLY A 52 -14.70 2.51 -4.06
N THR A 53 -15.37 2.32 -2.92
CA THR A 53 -16.02 3.41 -2.16
C THR A 53 -15.02 4.42 -1.62
N ARG A 54 -13.77 4.04 -1.41
CA ARG A 54 -12.72 4.97 -0.97
C ARG A 54 -12.22 5.91 -2.06
N ALA A 55 -12.56 5.65 -3.31
CA ALA A 55 -12.31 6.59 -4.40
C ALA A 55 -13.38 7.69 -4.48
N ILE A 56 -14.50 7.49 -3.77
CA ILE A 56 -15.64 8.40 -3.72
C ILE A 56 -15.81 8.86 -2.28
N ASP A 57 -16.08 10.13 -2.07
CA ASP A 57 -16.19 10.70 -0.74
C ASP A 57 -17.35 10.11 0.04
N GLY A 58 -17.02 9.43 1.14
CA GLY A 58 -17.87 9.20 2.28
C GLY A 58 -19.23 8.54 2.05
N GLY A 59 -19.50 7.97 0.88
CA GLY A 59 -20.79 7.34 0.57
C GLY A 59 -21.91 8.30 0.23
N GLU A 60 -21.67 9.60 0.19
CA GLU A 60 -22.65 10.60 -0.21
C GLU A 60 -22.58 10.97 -1.70
N GLY A 61 -21.78 10.25 -2.49
CA GLY A 61 -21.53 10.54 -3.90
C GLY A 61 -20.69 11.80 -4.14
N LYS A 62 -20.16 12.40 -3.10
CA LYS A 62 -19.22 13.51 -3.16
C LYS A 62 -17.80 13.01 -3.27
N PHE A 63 -16.97 13.70 -4.03
CA PHE A 63 -15.57 13.37 -4.18
C PHE A 63 -14.74 14.01 -3.07
N ARG A 64 -13.87 13.24 -2.46
CA ARG A 64 -12.82 13.81 -1.64
C ARG A 64 -11.79 14.43 -2.55
N GLU A 65 -11.34 15.61 -2.20
CA GLU A 65 -10.22 16.23 -2.85
C GLU A 65 -9.05 15.25 -2.96
N GLY A 66 -8.52 15.09 -4.17
CA GLY A 66 -7.39 14.22 -4.46
C GLY A 66 -7.68 12.72 -4.62
N ILE A 67 -8.95 12.29 -4.56
CA ILE A 67 -9.28 10.87 -4.68
C ILE A 67 -9.91 10.53 -6.03
N SER A 68 -10.60 11.46 -6.64
CA SER A 68 -11.24 11.25 -7.94
C SER A 68 -11.20 12.50 -8.80
N ASN A 69 -11.31 12.31 -10.10
CA ASN A 69 -11.38 13.37 -11.07
C ASN A 69 -12.67 13.25 -11.87
N GLY A 70 -13.50 14.30 -11.83
CA GLY A 70 -14.70 14.39 -12.65
C GLY A 70 -15.72 13.27 -12.47
N GLY A 71 -15.82 12.69 -11.28
CA GLY A 71 -16.82 11.66 -10.99
C GLY A 71 -16.39 10.23 -11.34
N LYS A 72 -15.13 10.01 -11.66
CA LYS A 72 -14.60 8.67 -11.97
C LYS A 72 -13.90 8.09 -10.76
N ALA A 73 -14.10 6.80 -10.51
CA ALA A 73 -13.28 6.06 -9.55
C ALA A 73 -11.84 5.95 -10.09
N LEU A 74 -10.88 6.34 -9.25
CA LEU A 74 -9.45 6.32 -9.60
C LEU A 74 -8.66 5.27 -8.83
N LYS A 75 -9.26 4.66 -7.79
CA LYS A 75 -8.66 3.61 -6.99
C LYS A 75 -9.53 2.37 -6.98
N PHE A 76 -8.96 1.26 -7.37
CA PHE A 76 -9.60 -0.04 -7.37
C PHE A 76 -8.89 -0.97 -6.39
N ARG A 77 -9.64 -1.83 -5.71
CA ARG A 77 -9.11 -2.70 -4.66
C ARG A 77 -9.75 -4.07 -4.72
N CYS A 78 -8.94 -5.09 -4.59
CA CYS A 78 -9.36 -6.46 -4.45
C CYS A 78 -8.81 -7.03 -3.14
N PHE A 79 -9.69 -7.43 -2.24
CA PHE A 79 -9.29 -8.13 -1.02
C PHE A 79 -9.03 -9.61 -1.33
N ILE A 80 -7.90 -10.11 -0.85
CA ILE A 80 -7.63 -11.53 -0.94
C ILE A 80 -8.36 -12.22 0.21
N THR A 81 -9.34 -13.04 -0.14
CA THR A 81 -10.24 -13.74 0.80
C THR A 81 -10.26 -15.24 0.53
N HIS A 82 -11.00 -16.00 1.32
CA HIS A 82 -11.21 -17.43 1.08
C HIS A 82 -11.99 -17.73 -0.22
N GLU A 83 -12.71 -16.75 -0.77
CA GLU A 83 -13.52 -16.89 -1.98
C GLU A 83 -12.68 -16.87 -3.25
N ASN A 84 -11.55 -16.12 -3.26
CA ASN A 84 -10.70 -15.95 -4.44
C ASN A 84 -9.31 -16.62 -4.31
N THR A 85 -9.18 -17.60 -3.43
CA THR A 85 -7.92 -18.35 -3.22
C THR A 85 -7.40 -19.07 -4.45
N LYS A 86 -8.30 -19.45 -5.38
CA LYS A 86 -7.92 -20.12 -6.62
C LYS A 86 -7.27 -19.18 -7.63
N GLU A 87 -7.63 -17.91 -7.58
CA GLU A 87 -7.11 -16.86 -8.45
C GLU A 87 -5.79 -16.31 -7.92
N PHE A 88 -5.61 -16.37 -6.58
CA PHE A 88 -4.44 -15.85 -5.87
C PHE A 88 -3.79 -16.89 -4.95
N PRO A 89 -3.34 -18.05 -5.47
CA PRO A 89 -2.78 -19.10 -4.63
C PRO A 89 -1.49 -18.69 -3.90
N GLY A 90 -0.61 -17.91 -4.54
CA GLY A 90 0.62 -17.42 -3.96
C GLY A 90 0.39 -16.35 -2.90
N LEU A 91 -0.52 -15.40 -3.15
CA LEU A 91 -0.92 -14.39 -2.16
C LEU A 91 -1.68 -15.03 -0.99
N THR A 92 -2.48 -16.06 -1.24
CA THR A 92 -3.10 -16.86 -0.18
C THR A 92 -2.06 -17.56 0.68
N GLY A 93 -1.00 -18.08 0.08
CA GLY A 93 0.16 -18.65 0.79
C GLY A 93 0.86 -17.61 1.65
N LEU A 94 1.06 -16.40 1.13
CA LEU A 94 1.60 -15.27 1.86
C LEU A 94 0.76 -14.91 3.10
N ILE A 95 -0.56 -14.86 2.97
CA ILE A 95 -1.45 -14.59 4.11
C ILE A 95 -1.30 -15.67 5.18
N LYS A 96 -1.26 -16.94 4.81
CA LYS A 96 -1.06 -18.05 5.75
C LYS A 96 0.29 -17.96 6.49
N GLU A 97 1.36 -17.60 5.78
CA GLU A 97 2.67 -17.35 6.39
C GLU A 97 2.59 -16.20 7.40
N LEU A 98 2.04 -15.06 6.99
CA LEU A 98 1.96 -13.87 7.83
C LEU A 98 1.01 -14.05 9.04
N GLN A 99 -0.07 -14.83 8.90
CA GLN A 99 -1.03 -15.07 9.97
C GLN A 99 -0.56 -16.12 10.98
N SER A 100 0.59 -16.78 10.77
CA SER A 100 1.11 -17.77 11.70
C SER A 100 1.54 -17.13 13.02
N LYS A 101 1.35 -17.85 14.14
CA LYS A 101 1.78 -17.37 15.48
C LYS A 101 3.28 -17.06 15.53
N GLU A 102 4.07 -17.85 14.84
CA GLU A 102 5.52 -17.66 14.76
C GLU A 102 5.87 -16.34 14.08
N THR A 103 5.23 -16.05 12.95
CA THR A 103 5.40 -14.80 12.22
C THR A 103 4.96 -13.59 13.04
N HIS A 104 3.78 -13.67 13.67
CA HIS A 104 3.31 -12.61 14.57
C HIS A 104 4.32 -12.32 15.67
N HIS A 105 4.86 -13.37 16.33
CA HIS A 105 5.86 -13.19 17.37
C HIS A 105 7.14 -12.51 16.88
N LYS A 106 7.65 -12.92 15.72
CA LYS A 106 8.87 -12.36 15.14
C LYS A 106 8.68 -10.90 14.71
N ILE A 107 7.56 -10.59 14.03
CA ILE A 107 7.27 -9.23 13.59
C ILE A 107 6.96 -8.34 14.79
N SER A 108 6.22 -8.83 15.81
CA SER A 108 5.97 -8.09 17.06
C SER A 108 7.26 -7.58 17.71
N LYS A 109 8.28 -8.43 17.76
CA LYS A 109 9.60 -8.04 18.27
C LYS A 109 10.26 -6.97 17.41
N LEU A 110 10.16 -7.09 16.07
CA LEU A 110 10.82 -6.19 15.15
C LEU A 110 10.22 -4.77 15.24
N ILE A 111 8.88 -4.66 15.29
CA ILE A 111 8.18 -3.36 15.30
C ILE A 111 7.80 -2.88 16.71
N ASN A 112 8.18 -3.63 17.74
CA ASN A 112 7.85 -3.37 19.14
C ASN A 112 6.34 -3.14 19.40
N LYS A 113 5.50 -4.02 18.82
CA LYS A 113 4.04 -4.03 19.02
C LYS A 113 3.52 -5.45 19.15
N ASP A 114 2.52 -5.64 20.01
CA ASP A 114 1.84 -6.93 20.15
C ASP A 114 0.88 -7.18 18.98
N LEU A 115 1.18 -8.19 18.18
CA LEU A 115 0.35 -8.66 17.07
C LEU A 115 -0.44 -9.93 17.39
N SER A 116 -0.39 -10.46 18.62
CA SER A 116 -0.95 -11.77 18.98
C SER A 116 -2.43 -11.92 18.67
N ASN A 117 -3.22 -10.83 18.80
CA ASN A 117 -4.65 -10.78 18.54
C ASN A 117 -5.00 -10.01 17.26
N SER A 118 -4.04 -9.84 16.36
CA SER A 118 -4.27 -9.17 15.09
C SER A 118 -4.57 -10.16 13.98
N PHE A 119 -5.03 -9.65 12.85
CA PHE A 119 -5.18 -10.41 11.61
C PHE A 119 -4.53 -9.69 10.45
N VAL A 120 -4.14 -10.46 9.46
CA VAL A 120 -3.54 -9.94 8.22
C VAL A 120 -4.63 -9.70 7.19
N ARG A 121 -4.61 -8.53 6.58
CA ARG A 121 -5.42 -8.18 5.43
C ARG A 121 -4.50 -7.85 4.26
N VAL A 122 -4.67 -8.56 3.16
CA VAL A 122 -3.94 -8.32 1.91
C VAL A 122 -4.90 -7.80 0.87
N GLU A 123 -4.48 -6.77 0.16
CA GLU A 123 -5.22 -6.14 -0.92
C GLU A 123 -4.32 -5.98 -2.14
N VAL A 124 -4.85 -6.30 -3.30
CA VAL A 124 -4.27 -5.86 -4.57
C VAL A 124 -4.94 -4.55 -4.93
N ILE A 125 -4.16 -3.54 -5.26
CA ILE A 125 -4.64 -2.18 -5.54
C ILE A 125 -4.17 -1.77 -6.92
N CYS A 126 -5.09 -1.18 -7.69
CA CYS A 126 -4.81 -0.52 -8.95
C CYS A 126 -5.26 0.94 -8.84
N ASP A 127 -4.31 1.84 -8.84
CA ASP A 127 -4.57 3.29 -8.91
C ASP A 127 -4.49 3.73 -10.38
N ARG A 128 -5.37 4.63 -10.79
CA ARG A 128 -5.39 5.19 -12.15
C ARG A 128 -4.78 6.58 -12.17
N GLU A 129 -4.47 7.03 -13.38
CA GLU A 129 -3.98 8.38 -13.62
C GLU A 129 -4.85 9.43 -12.92
N GLY A 130 -4.19 10.36 -12.22
CA GLY A 130 -4.84 11.41 -11.45
C GLY A 130 -5.25 11.01 -10.03
N PHE A 131 -5.01 9.78 -9.59
CA PHE A 131 -5.23 9.41 -8.19
C PHE A 131 -4.16 10.03 -7.29
N TRP A 132 -4.60 10.60 -6.19
CA TRP A 132 -3.74 10.99 -5.08
C TRP A 132 -4.51 10.96 -3.75
N LEU A 133 -3.81 10.84 -2.67
CA LEU A 133 -4.39 10.83 -1.34
C LEU A 133 -3.62 11.80 -0.46
N LYS A 134 -4.32 12.75 0.16
CA LYS A 134 -3.71 13.74 1.08
C LYS A 134 -2.82 13.07 2.13
N PRO A 135 -1.79 13.78 2.64
CA PRO A 135 -1.04 13.30 3.79
C PRO A 135 -2.00 12.92 4.92
N HIS A 136 -1.85 11.70 5.41
CA HIS A 136 -2.69 11.18 6.50
C HIS A 136 -1.89 10.18 7.32
N CYS A 137 -2.30 10.00 8.55
CA CYS A 137 -1.83 8.89 9.37
C CYS A 137 -2.83 7.74 9.28
N ASP A 138 -2.33 6.53 9.35
CA ASP A 138 -3.18 5.34 9.40
C ASP A 138 -4.06 5.32 10.66
N ILE A 139 -5.20 4.64 10.57
CA ILE A 139 -6.12 4.48 11.70
C ILE A 139 -5.47 3.65 12.82
N LYS A 140 -5.94 3.83 14.05
CA LYS A 140 -5.35 3.20 15.25
C LYS A 140 -5.38 1.68 15.23
N GLU A 141 -6.34 1.11 14.52
CA GLU A 141 -6.52 -0.34 14.38
C GLU A 141 -5.45 -1.00 13.50
N LYS A 142 -4.78 -0.22 12.65
CA LYS A 142 -3.64 -0.71 11.89
C LYS A 142 -2.40 -0.69 12.76
N LEU A 143 -1.94 -1.85 13.17
CA LEU A 143 -0.71 -1.98 13.96
C LEU A 143 0.56 -1.88 13.10
N MET A 144 0.48 -2.37 11.87
CA MET A 144 1.53 -2.33 10.87
C MET A 144 0.91 -2.13 9.50
N SER A 145 1.53 -1.31 8.68
CA SER A 145 1.21 -1.16 7.25
C SER A 145 2.40 -1.58 6.40
N CYS A 146 2.13 -2.35 5.36
CA CYS A 146 3.11 -2.77 4.37
C CYS A 146 2.57 -2.47 2.98
N LEU A 147 3.37 -1.81 2.17
CA LEU A 147 3.06 -1.50 0.79
C LEU A 147 4.14 -2.05 -0.13
N LEU A 148 3.69 -2.72 -1.18
CA LEU A 148 4.55 -3.32 -2.18
C LEU A 148 4.13 -2.82 -3.55
N PHE A 149 5.09 -2.39 -4.33
CA PHE A 149 4.89 -1.90 -5.68
C PHE A 149 5.20 -2.98 -6.71
N VAL A 150 4.38 -3.02 -7.75
CA VAL A 150 4.59 -3.89 -8.92
C VAL A 150 4.58 -2.99 -10.15
N ASN A 151 5.78 -2.55 -10.58
CA ASN A 151 5.97 -1.68 -11.74
C ASN A 151 6.54 -2.51 -12.90
N LYS A 152 5.64 -3.08 -13.71
CA LYS A 152 6.00 -3.89 -14.90
C LYS A 152 5.84 -3.15 -16.23
N HIS A 153 5.41 -1.89 -16.18
CA HIS A 153 5.09 -1.11 -17.37
C HIS A 153 6.03 0.10 -17.55
N ASP A 154 7.19 0.09 -16.89
CA ASP A 154 8.17 1.16 -16.92
C ASP A 154 7.58 2.55 -16.57
N GLU A 155 6.61 2.55 -15.67
CA GLU A 155 6.05 3.77 -15.12
C GLU A 155 7.12 4.52 -14.30
N SER A 156 6.97 5.84 -14.22
CA SER A 156 7.95 6.67 -13.51
C SER A 156 8.15 6.22 -12.06
N GLU A 157 9.40 6.00 -11.66
CA GLU A 157 9.74 5.68 -10.27
C GLU A 157 9.31 6.76 -9.28
N GLU A 158 9.09 7.97 -9.79
CA GLU A 158 8.62 9.06 -8.95
C GLU A 158 7.19 8.89 -8.44
N LEU A 159 6.42 7.89 -8.89
CA LEU A 159 5.02 7.63 -8.53
C LEU A 159 4.84 6.87 -7.21
N GLY A 160 5.90 6.73 -6.47
CA GLY A 160 5.89 6.02 -5.21
C GLY A 160 5.19 6.76 -4.07
N THR A 161 5.64 6.53 -2.86
CA THR A 161 5.04 7.12 -1.66
C THR A 161 5.92 8.22 -1.10
N ASP A 162 5.33 9.37 -0.85
CA ASP A 162 5.98 10.48 -0.18
C ASP A 162 5.82 10.36 1.34
N PHE A 163 6.92 10.52 2.07
CA PHE A 163 6.96 10.58 3.53
C PHE A 163 7.16 12.01 4.00
N TYR A 164 6.36 12.39 4.97
CA TYR A 164 6.34 13.73 5.54
C TYR A 164 6.71 13.71 7.02
N ASP A 165 7.31 14.79 7.50
CA ASP A 165 7.47 15.02 8.93
C ASP A 165 6.19 15.56 9.59
N SER A 166 6.26 15.87 10.89
CA SER A 166 5.14 16.41 11.66
C SER A 166 4.66 17.78 11.17
N ASP A 167 5.51 18.52 10.46
CA ASP A 167 5.20 19.83 9.90
C ASP A 167 4.70 19.75 8.45
N LEU A 168 4.39 18.54 7.99
CA LEU A 168 3.96 18.23 6.63
C LEU A 168 4.98 18.64 5.56
N LYS A 169 6.26 18.66 5.92
CA LYS A 169 7.35 18.85 4.97
C LYS A 169 7.73 17.51 4.35
N LEU A 170 7.84 17.47 3.03
CA LEU A 170 8.33 16.30 2.31
C LEU A 170 9.79 16.02 2.70
N ILE A 171 10.04 14.82 3.23
CA ILE A 171 11.38 14.36 3.64
C ILE A 171 11.93 13.36 2.66
N LYS A 172 11.09 12.43 2.15
CA LYS A 172 11.55 11.33 1.32
C LYS A 172 10.45 10.87 0.38
N THR A 173 10.80 10.54 -0.85
CA THR A 173 9.95 9.79 -1.77
C THR A 173 10.50 8.38 -1.91
N LEU A 174 9.71 7.37 -1.60
CA LEU A 174 10.03 5.99 -1.90
C LEU A 174 9.69 5.71 -3.37
N PRO A 175 10.61 5.11 -4.15
CA PRO A 175 10.39 4.96 -5.58
C PRO A 175 9.34 3.89 -5.89
N TYR A 176 8.57 4.11 -6.96
CA TYR A 176 7.66 3.11 -7.53
C TYR A 176 8.47 2.14 -8.41
N LYS A 177 9.07 1.13 -7.78
CA LYS A 177 9.88 0.10 -8.45
C LYS A 177 9.18 -1.24 -8.46
N ASP A 178 9.55 -2.05 -9.44
CA ASP A 178 9.05 -3.43 -9.50
C ASP A 178 9.52 -4.25 -8.31
N ASN A 179 8.57 -4.95 -7.68
CA ASN A 179 8.81 -5.81 -6.53
C ASN A 179 9.64 -5.12 -5.44
N TYR A 180 9.27 -3.88 -5.12
CA TYR A 180 9.87 -3.06 -4.10
C TYR A 180 8.79 -2.51 -3.18
N GLY A 181 9.13 -2.15 -1.96
CA GLY A 181 8.16 -1.54 -1.06
C GLY A 181 8.73 -1.27 0.30
N TYR A 182 7.83 -1.11 1.26
CA TYR A 182 8.20 -0.75 2.62
C TYR A 182 7.13 -1.19 3.62
N PHE A 183 7.52 -1.26 4.88
CA PHE A 183 6.58 -1.38 5.99
C PHE A 183 6.98 -0.49 7.16
N PHE A 184 6.01 -0.20 7.99
CA PHE A 184 6.20 0.60 9.20
C PHE A 184 5.17 0.22 10.27
N SER A 185 5.51 0.55 11.51
CA SER A 185 4.59 0.48 12.64
C SER A 185 3.71 1.73 12.62
N SER A 186 2.40 1.58 12.41
CA SER A 186 1.48 2.73 12.33
C SER A 186 1.40 3.48 13.66
N GLY A 187 1.43 4.79 13.61
CA GLY A 187 1.39 5.66 14.78
C GLY A 187 0.95 7.08 14.42
N PRO A 188 0.76 7.96 15.41
CA PRO A 188 0.25 9.32 15.17
C PRO A 188 1.19 10.20 14.35
N ASN A 189 2.47 9.84 14.27
CA ASN A 189 3.49 10.60 13.55
C ASN A 189 3.92 9.95 12.23
N THR A 190 3.22 8.88 11.79
CA THR A 190 3.52 8.20 10.53
C THR A 190 2.65 8.76 9.41
N CYS A 191 3.03 9.92 8.87
CA CYS A 191 2.27 10.59 7.83
C CYS A 191 2.78 10.22 6.43
N LEU A 192 1.86 9.75 5.60
CA LEU A 192 2.09 9.26 4.25
C LEU A 192 1.21 9.99 3.25
N LEU A 193 1.72 10.16 2.04
CA LEU A 193 0.96 10.59 0.87
C LEU A 193 1.19 9.57 -0.25
N TYR A 194 0.09 9.14 -0.87
CA TYR A 194 0.14 8.34 -2.08
C TYR A 194 -0.18 9.20 -3.28
N THR A 195 0.64 9.10 -4.29
CA THR A 195 0.34 9.68 -5.59
C THR A 195 0.33 8.59 -6.65
N SER A 196 -0.71 8.53 -7.45
CA SER A 196 -0.68 7.89 -8.75
C SER A 196 -0.65 8.97 -9.81
N PRO A 197 0.00 8.74 -10.89
CA PRO A 197 0.68 9.79 -11.62
C PRO A 197 -0.02 10.33 -12.83
N SER A 198 -0.20 11.58 -12.80
CA SER A 198 0.13 12.36 -13.98
C SER A 198 1.35 13.22 -13.67
N PRO A 199 2.36 13.30 -14.55
CA PRO A 199 3.49 14.20 -14.34
C PRO A 199 3.07 15.67 -14.20
N ARG A 200 1.86 16.04 -14.67
CA ARG A 200 1.30 17.38 -14.57
C ARG A 200 0.68 17.68 -13.20
N ASP A 201 0.08 16.68 -12.56
CA ASP A 201 -0.63 16.88 -11.29
C ASP A 201 0.32 16.92 -10.10
N ARG A 202 1.54 16.43 -10.25
CA ARG A 202 2.59 16.48 -9.22
C ARG A 202 3.02 17.89 -8.82
N LEU A 203 3.05 18.82 -9.75
CA LEU A 203 3.41 20.21 -9.45
C LEU A 203 2.35 20.89 -8.58
N LEU A 204 1.08 20.48 -8.70
CA LEU A 204 -0.03 21.00 -7.91
C LEU A 204 -0.14 20.32 -6.53
N SER A 205 0.21 19.03 -6.41
CA SER A 205 0.16 18.30 -5.15
C SER A 205 1.29 18.67 -4.17
N ARG A 206 2.34 19.34 -4.66
CA ARG A 206 3.47 19.82 -3.85
C ARG A 206 3.31 21.25 -3.33
N MET A 207 2.27 21.96 -3.73
CA MET A 207 2.01 23.27 -3.16
C MET A 207 1.24 23.10 -1.85
N PRO A 208 1.78 23.55 -0.71
CA PRO A 208 0.97 23.70 0.48
C PRO A 208 -0.14 24.68 0.11
N SER A 209 -1.40 24.31 0.33
CA SER A 209 -2.49 25.24 0.25
C SER A 209 -2.21 26.33 1.27
N SER A 210 -1.79 27.50 0.81
CA SER A 210 -1.70 28.68 1.65
C SER A 210 -3.10 29.01 2.15
N ALA A 211 -3.21 29.02 3.50
CA ALA A 211 -4.24 29.56 4.38
C ALA A 211 -5.66 29.07 4.13
#